data_6817d6cbd5fc9f799868ce436da0f127
#
_entry.id   6817d6cbd5fc9f799868ce436da0f127
#
_cell.length_a   1.000
_cell.length_b   1.000
_cell.length_c   1.000
_cell.angle_alpha   90.00
_cell.angle_beta   90.00
_cell.angle_gamma   90.00
#
_symmetry.space_group_name_H-M   'P 1'
#
loop_
_entity.id
_entity.type
_entity.pdbx_description
1 polymer ?
#
loop_
_entity_poly.entity_id
_entity_poly.type
_entity_poly.pdbx_seq_one_letter_code
_entity_poly.pdbx_strand_id
1 'polypeptide(L)'
;RLAHISGFGVGMFLSAVAIWICSMFELQWNYQWFVIAILCLVLTIPIISSPLEKGSEASIDHASQSNKLSLGFVGISVGYFFFGFGYIIFGTFIAALAVNTPALESIQHASWILVGISAMPAIFIWQAISKLTSNHISLALSCFTCSAGILILYFFDGIAASLFACAAYGMGVVGIVGLVLMEGKIRHSGSIKFAVAFLTTTFSIGQIVGPYISGLMIDFFGDYQNAMLLSGCSLFMAGICMINYKLLFSRL
;
A
#
# COMPACT_ATOMS: atom_id res chain seq x y z
N ARG A 1 -18.33 0.71 -5.89
CA ARG A 1 -17.01 1.38 -5.70
C ARG A 1 -16.09 0.61 -4.75
N LEU A 2 -16.60 -0.02 -3.66
CA LEU A 2 -15.79 -0.83 -2.74
C LEU A 2 -15.26 -2.10 -3.38
N ALA A 3 -16.07 -2.77 -4.17
CA ALA A 3 -15.69 -3.98 -4.89
C ALA A 3 -14.47 -3.78 -5.82
N HIS A 4 -14.25 -2.58 -6.38
CA HIS A 4 -13.07 -2.32 -7.20
C HIS A 4 -11.78 -2.28 -6.37
N ILE A 5 -11.84 -1.77 -5.14
CA ILE A 5 -10.67 -1.68 -4.26
C ILE A 5 -10.34 -3.07 -3.67
N SER A 6 -11.36 -3.88 -3.35
CA SER A 6 -11.14 -5.27 -2.90
C SER A 6 -10.51 -6.14 -4.00
N GLY A 7 -10.74 -5.80 -5.27
CA GLY A 7 -10.09 -6.43 -6.42
C GLY A 7 -8.56 -6.38 -6.36
N PHE A 8 -7.97 -5.37 -5.71
CA PHE A 8 -6.53 -5.28 -5.50
C PHE A 8 -6.00 -6.46 -4.66
N GLY A 9 -6.66 -6.78 -3.54
CA GLY A 9 -6.29 -7.92 -2.70
C GLY A 9 -6.48 -9.27 -3.42
N VAL A 10 -7.57 -9.41 -4.17
CA VAL A 10 -7.82 -10.61 -4.99
C VAL A 10 -6.73 -10.78 -6.06
N GLY A 11 -6.35 -9.69 -6.75
CA GLY A 11 -5.27 -9.70 -7.73
C GLY A 11 -3.93 -10.12 -7.13
N MET A 12 -3.57 -9.59 -5.96
CA MET A 12 -2.36 -9.97 -5.23
C MET A 12 -2.37 -11.46 -4.85
N PHE A 13 -3.49 -11.96 -4.35
CA PHE A 13 -3.64 -13.37 -4.01
C PHE A 13 -3.51 -14.28 -5.22
N LEU A 14 -4.27 -14.00 -6.30
CA LEU A 14 -4.24 -14.82 -7.50
C LEU A 14 -2.87 -14.85 -8.18
N SER A 15 -2.19 -13.69 -8.25
CA SER A 15 -0.85 -13.61 -8.80
C SER A 15 0.17 -14.38 -7.96
N ALA A 16 0.09 -14.28 -6.63
CA ALA A 16 0.97 -15.01 -5.72
C ALA A 16 0.78 -16.54 -5.84
N VAL A 17 -0.47 -16.99 -5.91
CA VAL A 17 -0.80 -18.42 -6.11
C VAL A 17 -0.32 -18.90 -7.49
N ALA A 18 -0.50 -18.11 -8.54
CA ALA A 18 -0.03 -18.46 -9.88
C ALA A 18 1.49 -18.62 -9.92
N ILE A 19 2.25 -17.69 -9.32
CA ILE A 19 3.71 -17.79 -9.23
C ILE A 19 4.14 -19.00 -8.39
N TRP A 20 3.46 -19.27 -7.27
CA TRP A 20 3.75 -20.45 -6.45
C TRP A 20 3.53 -21.76 -7.26
N ILE A 21 2.43 -21.88 -8.00
CA ILE A 21 2.20 -23.02 -8.88
C ILE A 21 3.30 -23.13 -9.94
N CYS A 22 3.66 -22.02 -10.60
CA CYS A 22 4.74 -22.00 -11.57
C CYS A 22 6.08 -22.49 -10.98
N SER A 23 6.37 -22.13 -9.72
CA SER A 23 7.59 -22.56 -9.04
C SER A 23 7.61 -24.07 -8.76
N MET A 24 6.43 -24.69 -8.49
CA MET A 24 6.33 -26.14 -8.31
C MET A 24 6.68 -26.93 -9.59
N PHE A 25 6.52 -26.30 -10.76
CA PHE A 25 6.91 -26.87 -12.07
C PHE A 25 8.28 -26.36 -12.54
N GLU A 26 9.05 -25.71 -11.68
CA GLU A 26 10.39 -25.15 -11.97
C GLU A 26 10.41 -24.26 -13.22
N LEU A 27 9.30 -23.57 -13.51
CA LEU A 27 9.21 -22.70 -14.67
C LEU A 27 10.16 -21.51 -14.55
N GLN A 28 10.91 -21.25 -15.61
CA GLN A 28 11.76 -20.08 -15.69
C GLN A 28 10.95 -18.77 -15.54
N TRP A 29 11.60 -17.73 -15.07
CA TRP A 29 10.97 -16.43 -14.74
C TRP A 29 10.19 -15.80 -15.91
N ASN A 30 10.64 -15.98 -17.17
CA ASN A 30 9.94 -15.50 -18.37
C ASN A 30 8.58 -16.16 -18.57
N TYR A 31 8.46 -17.48 -18.31
CA TYR A 31 7.18 -18.18 -18.37
C TYR A 31 6.24 -17.77 -17.24
N GLN A 32 6.78 -17.47 -16.06
CA GLN A 32 5.99 -16.96 -14.93
C GLN A 32 5.33 -15.63 -15.29
N TRP A 33 6.08 -14.70 -15.91
CA TRP A 33 5.51 -13.43 -16.41
C TRP A 33 4.43 -13.67 -17.48
N PHE A 34 4.64 -14.65 -18.35
CA PHE A 34 3.65 -15.00 -19.37
C PHE A 34 2.35 -15.53 -18.77
N VAL A 35 2.43 -16.38 -17.74
CA VAL A 35 1.27 -16.87 -16.99
C VAL A 35 0.49 -15.71 -16.33
N ILE A 36 1.19 -14.78 -15.72
CA ILE A 36 0.55 -13.57 -15.14
C ILE A 36 -0.12 -12.72 -16.21
N ALA A 37 0.50 -12.55 -17.37
CA ALA A 37 -0.10 -11.81 -18.49
C ALA A 37 -1.41 -12.49 -18.98
N ILE A 38 -1.42 -13.80 -19.12
CA ILE A 38 -2.64 -14.57 -19.48
C ILE A 38 -3.69 -14.41 -18.38
N LEU A 39 -3.33 -14.53 -17.11
CA LEU A 39 -4.26 -14.33 -15.99
C LEU A 39 -4.91 -12.93 -16.04
N CYS A 40 -4.12 -11.89 -16.28
CA CYS A 40 -4.64 -10.52 -16.43
C CYS A 40 -5.61 -10.41 -17.62
N LEU A 41 -5.28 -11.00 -18.77
CA LEU A 41 -6.17 -11.00 -19.94
C LEU A 41 -7.50 -11.70 -19.63
N VAL A 42 -7.48 -12.88 -19.02
CA VAL A 42 -8.68 -13.63 -18.64
C VAL A 42 -9.55 -12.83 -17.67
N LEU A 43 -8.95 -12.21 -16.66
CA LEU A 43 -9.67 -11.38 -15.68
C LEU A 43 -10.22 -10.07 -16.27
N THR A 44 -9.70 -9.63 -17.41
CA THR A 44 -10.19 -8.43 -18.10
C THR A 44 -11.47 -8.70 -18.93
N ILE A 45 -11.68 -9.94 -19.40
CA ILE A 45 -12.83 -10.32 -20.23
C ILE A 45 -14.19 -9.93 -19.61
N PRO A 46 -14.49 -10.26 -18.32
CA PRO A 46 -15.74 -9.88 -17.69
C PRO A 46 -15.96 -8.36 -17.59
N ILE A 47 -14.86 -7.60 -17.47
CA ILE A 47 -14.91 -6.14 -17.37
C ILE A 47 -15.33 -5.53 -18.70
N ILE A 48 -14.75 -6.02 -19.81
CA ILE A 48 -15.10 -5.57 -21.17
C ILE A 48 -16.55 -5.94 -21.51
N SER A 49 -17.01 -7.09 -21.03
CA SER A 49 -18.37 -7.59 -21.26
C SER A 49 -19.43 -6.93 -20.39
N SER A 50 -19.02 -6.19 -19.36
CA SER A 50 -19.95 -5.47 -18.49
C SER A 50 -20.48 -4.21 -19.18
N PRO A 51 -21.81 -3.93 -19.14
CA PRO A 51 -22.33 -2.68 -19.67
C PRO A 51 -21.67 -1.52 -18.93
N LEU A 52 -21.02 -0.64 -19.70
CA LEU A 52 -20.49 0.62 -19.15
C LEU A 52 -21.64 1.42 -18.57
N GLU A 53 -21.75 1.48 -17.26
CA GLU A 53 -22.56 2.53 -16.65
C GLU A 53 -22.06 3.86 -17.20
N LYS A 54 -22.92 4.59 -17.93
CA LYS A 54 -22.62 5.96 -18.33
C LYS A 54 -22.29 6.70 -17.05
N GLY A 55 -20.99 6.92 -16.82
CA GLY A 55 -20.54 7.73 -15.70
C GLY A 55 -21.28 9.04 -15.80
N SER A 56 -22.01 9.40 -14.75
CA SER A 56 -22.56 10.75 -14.62
C SER A 56 -21.41 11.70 -14.99
N GLU A 57 -21.55 12.42 -16.09
CA GLU A 57 -20.62 13.46 -16.47
C GLU A 57 -20.50 14.35 -15.25
N ALA A 58 -19.37 14.20 -14.54
CA ALA A 58 -19.06 15.13 -13.47
C ALA A 58 -19.08 16.50 -14.15
N SER A 59 -20.10 17.29 -13.84
CA SER A 59 -20.21 18.66 -14.32
C SER A 59 -18.82 19.27 -14.22
N ILE A 60 -18.31 19.72 -15.35
CA ILE A 60 -17.03 20.44 -15.41
C ILE A 60 -17.30 21.71 -14.62
N ASP A 61 -16.95 21.67 -13.36
CA ASP A 61 -17.05 22.85 -12.49
C ASP A 61 -15.99 23.84 -13.01
N HIS A 62 -16.41 24.70 -13.93
CA HIS A 62 -15.62 25.81 -14.48
C HIS A 62 -15.40 26.93 -13.43
N ALA A 63 -15.80 26.71 -12.18
CA ALA A 63 -15.42 27.63 -11.14
C ALA A 63 -13.89 27.66 -11.05
N SER A 64 -13.33 28.84 -11.26
CA SER A 64 -11.92 29.18 -11.01
C SER A 64 -11.64 29.01 -9.51
N GLN A 65 -11.64 27.76 -9.06
CA GLN A 65 -11.33 27.43 -7.68
C GLN A 65 -9.82 27.52 -7.51
N SER A 66 -9.40 28.37 -6.58
CA SER A 66 -8.00 28.51 -6.20
C SER A 66 -7.44 27.17 -5.72
N ASN A 67 -6.48 26.62 -6.42
CA ASN A 67 -5.73 25.41 -6.01
C ASN A 67 -4.77 25.71 -4.85
N LYS A 68 -5.15 26.57 -3.91
CA LYS A 68 -4.34 26.84 -2.72
C LYS A 68 -4.20 25.56 -1.88
N LEU A 69 -2.96 25.22 -1.56
CA LEU A 69 -2.64 24.09 -0.70
C LEU A 69 -2.99 24.46 0.75
N SER A 70 -4.02 23.85 1.30
CA SER A 70 -4.31 23.98 2.73
C SER A 70 -3.26 23.20 3.54
N LEU A 71 -2.95 23.65 4.76
CA LEU A 71 -2.03 22.93 5.65
C LEU A 71 -2.48 21.48 5.89
N GLY A 72 -3.78 21.25 5.98
CA GLY A 72 -4.34 19.90 6.11
C GLY A 72 -4.09 19.01 4.87
N PHE A 73 -4.11 19.61 3.67
CA PHE A 73 -3.79 18.89 2.44
C PHE A 73 -2.29 18.61 2.31
N VAL A 74 -1.44 19.54 2.71
CA VAL A 74 0.02 19.33 2.79
C VAL A 74 0.33 18.19 3.78
N GLY A 75 -0.28 18.17 4.95
CA GLY A 75 -0.08 17.11 5.94
C GLY A 75 -0.39 15.71 5.41
N ILE A 76 -1.54 15.53 4.73
CA ILE A 76 -1.87 14.23 4.15
C ILE A 76 -0.94 13.87 2.98
N SER A 77 -0.48 14.86 2.21
CA SER A 77 0.47 14.64 1.11
C SER A 77 1.82 14.15 1.61
N VAL A 78 2.34 14.75 2.69
CA VAL A 78 3.57 14.31 3.36
C VAL A 78 3.38 12.90 3.95
N GLY A 79 2.25 12.66 4.61
CA GLY A 79 1.91 11.31 5.10
C GLY A 79 1.86 10.28 3.98
N TYR A 80 1.32 10.64 2.82
CA TYR A 80 1.22 9.73 1.68
C TYR A 80 2.56 9.49 0.98
N PHE A 81 3.46 10.48 1.01
CA PHE A 81 4.87 10.29 0.62
C PHE A 81 5.56 9.25 1.52
N PHE A 82 5.48 9.41 2.85
CA PHE A 82 6.07 8.45 3.78
C PHE A 82 5.45 7.06 3.68
N PHE A 83 4.15 6.98 3.40
CA PHE A 83 3.51 5.71 3.10
C PHE A 83 4.09 5.07 1.83
N GLY A 84 4.18 5.84 0.72
CA GLY A 84 4.76 5.37 -0.53
C GLY A 84 6.20 4.90 -0.38
N PHE A 85 6.99 5.64 0.42
CA PHE A 85 8.37 5.30 0.74
C PHE A 85 8.47 3.99 1.54
N GLY A 86 7.72 3.88 2.64
CA GLY A 86 7.85 2.74 3.56
C GLY A 86 7.28 1.44 2.99
N TYR A 87 6.06 1.48 2.42
CA TYR A 87 5.40 0.26 1.98
C TYR A 87 6.14 -0.44 0.84
N ILE A 88 6.75 0.32 -0.06
CA ILE A 88 7.46 -0.26 -1.21
C ILE A 88 8.78 -0.93 -0.81
N ILE A 89 9.45 -0.43 0.24
CA ILE A 89 10.65 -1.07 0.79
C ILE A 89 10.32 -2.49 1.24
N PHE A 90 9.29 -2.65 2.05
CA PHE A 90 8.86 -3.98 2.49
C PHE A 90 8.46 -4.86 1.29
N GLY A 91 7.62 -4.34 0.40
CA GLY A 91 7.17 -5.07 -0.78
C GLY A 91 8.30 -5.53 -1.70
N THR A 92 9.37 -4.73 -1.81
CA THR A 92 10.52 -5.06 -2.65
C THR A 92 11.43 -6.10 -2.00
N PHE A 93 11.69 -5.97 -0.70
CA PHE A 93 12.75 -6.72 -0.05
C PHE A 93 12.29 -7.91 0.78
N ILE A 94 10.98 -8.08 1.04
CA ILE A 94 10.49 -9.22 1.84
C ILE A 94 10.82 -10.58 1.19
N ALA A 95 10.71 -10.68 -0.13
CA ALA A 95 11.07 -11.90 -0.83
C ALA A 95 12.59 -12.17 -0.78
N ALA A 96 13.40 -11.12 -0.94
CA ALA A 96 14.86 -11.23 -0.82
C ALA A 96 15.28 -11.59 0.61
N LEU A 97 14.64 -11.01 1.62
CA LEU A 97 14.84 -11.38 3.04
C LEU A 97 14.55 -12.87 3.25
N ALA A 98 13.44 -13.38 2.70
CA ALA A 98 13.06 -14.78 2.85
C ALA A 98 14.08 -15.73 2.19
N VAL A 99 14.58 -15.42 0.99
CA VAL A 99 15.60 -16.22 0.29
C VAL A 99 16.93 -16.22 1.03
N ASN A 100 17.34 -15.08 1.59
CA ASN A 100 18.63 -14.94 2.27
C ASN A 100 18.60 -15.37 3.75
N THR A 101 17.46 -15.79 4.27
CA THR A 101 17.30 -16.25 5.65
C THR A 101 16.86 -17.73 5.63
N PRO A 102 17.75 -18.71 5.94
CA PRO A 102 17.42 -20.14 5.82
C PRO A 102 16.14 -20.56 6.56
N ALA A 103 15.83 -19.93 7.69
CA ALA A 103 14.62 -20.18 8.44
C ALA A 103 13.34 -19.73 7.72
N LEU A 104 13.44 -18.85 6.73
CA LEU A 104 12.30 -18.24 6.02
C LEU A 104 12.12 -18.77 4.59
N GLU A 105 13.07 -19.53 4.07
CA GLU A 105 13.02 -20.06 2.70
C GLU A 105 11.72 -20.84 2.43
N SER A 106 11.27 -21.63 3.39
CA SER A 106 10.05 -22.42 3.30
C SER A 106 8.77 -21.60 3.17
N ILE A 107 8.77 -20.32 3.56
CA ILE A 107 7.61 -19.43 3.52
C ILE A 107 7.69 -18.36 2.43
N GLN A 108 8.69 -18.39 1.57
CA GLN A 108 8.90 -17.41 0.52
C GLN A 108 7.63 -17.14 -0.31
N HIS A 109 6.99 -18.19 -0.80
CA HIS A 109 5.75 -18.07 -1.57
C HIS A 109 4.52 -17.80 -0.69
N ALA A 110 4.49 -18.40 0.51
CA ALA A 110 3.40 -18.20 1.47
C ALA A 110 3.28 -16.74 1.91
N SER A 111 4.38 -15.99 1.98
CA SER A 111 4.41 -14.59 2.38
C SER A 111 3.48 -13.73 1.51
N TRP A 112 3.60 -13.79 0.19
CA TRP A 112 2.76 -13.01 -0.72
C TRP A 112 1.32 -13.52 -0.82
N ILE A 113 1.09 -14.82 -0.67
CA ILE A 113 -0.26 -15.40 -0.57
C ILE A 113 -0.98 -14.83 0.65
N LEU A 114 -0.29 -14.76 1.80
CA LEU A 114 -0.84 -14.22 3.03
C LEU A 114 -1.11 -12.71 2.94
N VAL A 115 -0.22 -11.95 2.29
CA VAL A 115 -0.46 -10.55 1.96
C VAL A 115 -1.77 -10.39 1.16
N GLY A 116 -1.97 -11.20 0.12
CA GLY A 116 -3.18 -11.18 -0.68
C GLY A 116 -4.44 -11.53 0.11
N ILE A 117 -4.42 -12.61 0.90
CA ILE A 117 -5.55 -13.03 1.75
C ILE A 117 -5.96 -11.94 2.73
N SER A 118 -4.99 -11.33 3.43
CA SER A 118 -5.25 -10.28 4.42
C SER A 118 -5.70 -8.96 3.77
N ALA A 119 -5.29 -8.70 2.55
CA ALA A 119 -5.68 -7.53 1.78
C ALA A 119 -7.16 -7.58 1.31
N MET A 120 -7.73 -8.77 1.07
CA MET A 120 -9.11 -8.91 0.59
C MET A 120 -10.16 -8.24 1.52
N PRO A 121 -10.20 -8.51 2.83
CA PRO A 121 -11.16 -7.89 3.74
C PRO A 121 -10.76 -6.47 4.15
N ALA A 122 -9.54 -6.06 3.92
CA ALA A 122 -8.94 -4.85 4.49
C ALA A 122 -9.79 -3.59 4.25
N ILE A 123 -10.25 -3.35 3.01
CA ILE A 123 -11.02 -2.15 2.69
C ILE A 123 -12.36 -2.09 3.45
N PHE A 124 -13.00 -3.22 3.64
CA PHE A 124 -14.28 -3.28 4.37
C PHE A 124 -14.06 -3.01 5.86
N ILE A 125 -13.00 -3.59 6.44
CA ILE A 125 -12.62 -3.39 7.85
C ILE A 125 -12.29 -1.93 8.11
N TRP A 126 -11.40 -1.33 7.30
CA TRP A 126 -11.00 0.06 7.48
C TRP A 126 -12.12 1.06 7.22
N GLN A 127 -13.05 0.75 6.31
CA GLN A 127 -14.24 1.56 6.15
C GLN A 127 -15.22 1.44 7.32
N ALA A 128 -15.36 0.25 7.91
CA ALA A 128 -16.17 0.08 9.11
C ALA A 128 -15.57 0.91 10.27
N ILE A 129 -14.25 0.85 10.46
CA ILE A 129 -13.54 1.67 11.46
C ILE A 129 -13.72 3.17 11.16
N SER A 130 -13.61 3.57 9.89
CA SER A 130 -13.81 4.97 9.48
C SER A 130 -15.22 5.49 9.82
N LYS A 131 -16.24 4.66 9.69
CA LYS A 131 -17.62 5.01 10.06
C LYS A 131 -17.82 5.12 11.57
N LEU A 132 -17.12 4.30 12.35
CA LEU A 132 -17.20 4.30 13.82
C LEU A 132 -16.39 5.44 14.46
N THR A 133 -15.35 5.89 13.80
CA THR A 133 -14.40 6.88 14.31
C THR A 133 -14.34 8.11 13.40
N SER A 134 -13.39 8.09 12.47
CA SER A 134 -13.25 9.07 11.40
C SER A 134 -12.29 8.54 10.34
N ASN A 135 -12.36 9.12 9.14
CA ASN A 135 -11.53 8.68 8.03
C ASN A 135 -10.02 8.84 8.32
N HIS A 136 -9.61 9.94 8.95
CA HIS A 136 -8.20 10.19 9.30
C HIS A 136 -7.69 9.25 10.41
N ILE A 137 -8.54 8.88 11.39
CA ILE A 137 -8.16 7.89 12.42
C ILE A 137 -7.99 6.51 11.77
N SER A 138 -8.91 6.10 10.92
CA SER A 138 -8.83 4.83 10.21
C SER A 138 -7.58 4.75 9.33
N LEU A 139 -7.24 5.84 8.61
CA LEU A 139 -5.99 5.97 7.85
C LEU A 139 -4.75 5.77 8.71
N ALA A 140 -4.70 6.46 9.84
CA ALA A 140 -3.55 6.38 10.73
C ALA A 140 -3.42 4.99 11.35
N LEU A 141 -4.52 4.39 11.78
CA LEU A 141 -4.51 3.02 12.33
C LEU A 141 -4.05 2.01 11.28
N SER A 142 -4.42 2.16 10.01
CA SER A 142 -3.93 1.28 8.95
C SER A 142 -2.43 1.44 8.70
N CYS A 143 -1.89 2.67 8.77
CA CYS A 143 -0.45 2.91 8.72
C CYS A 143 0.28 2.28 9.93
N PHE A 144 -0.26 2.44 11.14
CA PHE A 144 0.33 1.84 12.34
C PHE A 144 0.26 0.32 12.33
N THR A 145 -0.79 -0.28 11.74
CA THR A 145 -0.87 -1.74 11.56
C THR A 145 0.25 -2.23 10.65
N CYS A 146 0.48 -1.58 9.50
CA CYS A 146 1.62 -1.88 8.63
C CYS A 146 2.95 -1.71 9.37
N SER A 147 3.13 -0.57 10.02
CA SER A 147 4.36 -0.24 10.74
C SER A 147 4.67 -1.28 11.82
N ALA A 148 3.70 -1.60 12.67
CA ALA A 148 3.87 -2.57 13.75
C ALA A 148 4.24 -3.96 13.21
N GLY A 149 3.57 -4.41 12.13
CA GLY A 149 3.90 -5.67 11.49
C GLY A 149 5.35 -5.72 10.99
N ILE A 150 5.80 -4.66 10.33
CA ILE A 150 7.15 -4.62 9.77
C ILE A 150 8.22 -4.44 10.86
N LEU A 151 7.95 -3.60 11.87
CA LEU A 151 8.88 -3.38 12.98
C LEU A 151 9.11 -4.64 13.82
N ILE A 152 8.13 -5.55 13.87
CA ILE A 152 8.30 -6.84 14.53
C ILE A 152 9.45 -7.65 13.92
N LEU A 153 9.67 -7.55 12.60
CA LEU A 153 10.80 -8.22 11.93
C LEU A 153 12.18 -7.69 12.35
N TYR A 154 12.24 -6.50 12.92
CA TYR A 154 13.49 -5.96 13.46
C TYR A 154 13.82 -6.55 14.83
N PHE A 155 12.79 -6.84 15.64
CA PHE A 155 12.99 -7.29 17.02
C PHE A 155 12.88 -8.81 17.19
N PHE A 156 12.22 -9.49 16.28
CA PHE A 156 11.93 -10.92 16.36
C PHE A 156 12.23 -11.63 15.04
N ASP A 157 13.10 -12.61 15.11
CA ASP A 157 13.41 -13.48 14.00
C ASP A 157 12.41 -14.65 13.91
N GLY A 158 12.22 -15.17 12.71
CA GLY A 158 11.51 -16.40 12.49
C GLY A 158 10.20 -16.30 11.73
N ILE A 159 9.64 -17.48 11.43
CA ILE A 159 8.47 -17.65 10.55
C ILE A 159 7.24 -16.90 11.08
N ALA A 160 6.98 -16.97 12.37
CA ALA A 160 5.79 -16.34 12.97
C ALA A 160 5.81 -14.81 12.81
N ALA A 161 6.97 -14.17 13.05
CA ALA A 161 7.13 -12.73 12.89
C ALA A 161 6.95 -12.32 11.42
N SER A 162 7.52 -13.08 10.48
CA SER A 162 7.42 -12.83 9.04
C SER A 162 5.98 -12.98 8.54
N LEU A 163 5.25 -14.02 8.95
CA LEU A 163 3.85 -14.20 8.59
C LEU A 163 2.97 -13.09 9.17
N PHE A 164 3.21 -12.69 10.43
CA PHE A 164 2.49 -11.58 11.03
C PHE A 164 2.74 -10.26 10.28
N ALA A 165 3.99 -9.99 9.90
CA ALA A 165 4.34 -8.81 9.11
C ALA A 165 3.62 -8.79 7.76
N CYS A 166 3.60 -9.92 7.04
CA CYS A 166 2.89 -10.06 5.77
C CYS A 166 1.38 -9.82 5.92
N ALA A 167 0.76 -10.39 6.96
CA ALA A 167 -0.66 -10.21 7.24
C ALA A 167 -0.99 -8.74 7.58
N ALA A 168 -0.20 -8.12 8.46
CA ALA A 168 -0.38 -6.73 8.85
C ALA A 168 -0.15 -5.76 7.67
N TYR A 169 0.84 -6.06 6.83
CA TYR A 169 1.11 -5.30 5.61
C TYR A 169 -0.07 -5.36 4.64
N GLY A 170 -0.55 -6.55 4.29
CA GLY A 170 -1.68 -6.70 3.37
C GLY A 170 -2.95 -6.02 3.90
N MET A 171 -3.22 -6.16 5.21
CA MET A 171 -4.33 -5.50 5.87
C MET A 171 -4.22 -3.97 5.80
N GLY A 172 -3.06 -3.39 6.02
CA GLY A 172 -2.89 -1.94 6.08
C GLY A 172 -2.87 -1.28 4.70
N VAL A 173 -2.10 -1.80 3.73
CA VAL A 173 -1.86 -1.15 2.44
C VAL A 173 -3.15 -0.82 1.69
N VAL A 174 -4.06 -1.77 1.56
CA VAL A 174 -5.32 -1.59 0.80
C VAL A 174 -6.23 -0.56 1.46
N GLY A 175 -6.27 -0.53 2.80
CA GLY A 175 -7.02 0.47 3.55
C GLY A 175 -6.55 1.88 3.26
N ILE A 176 -5.24 2.11 3.26
CA ILE A 176 -4.65 3.43 3.06
C ILE A 176 -4.97 3.97 1.66
N VAL A 177 -4.71 3.18 0.63
CA VAL A 177 -4.96 3.59 -0.77
C VAL A 177 -6.42 3.98 -0.99
N GLY A 178 -7.36 3.23 -0.41
CA GLY A 178 -8.79 3.52 -0.54
C GLY A 178 -9.22 4.80 0.19
N LEU A 179 -8.72 5.02 1.40
CA LEU A 179 -9.16 6.10 2.27
C LEU A 179 -8.45 7.43 2.00
N VAL A 180 -7.18 7.42 1.58
CA VAL A 180 -6.38 8.63 1.38
C VAL A 180 -6.95 9.54 0.29
N LEU A 181 -7.41 8.97 -0.82
CA LEU A 181 -7.99 9.74 -1.91
C LEU A 181 -9.31 10.39 -1.50
N MET A 182 -10.09 9.73 -0.64
CA MET A 182 -11.31 10.29 -0.09
C MET A 182 -11.01 11.46 0.86
N GLU A 183 -10.03 11.29 1.74
CA GLU A 183 -9.59 12.34 2.67
C GLU A 183 -8.96 13.53 1.94
N GLY A 184 -8.18 13.28 0.89
CA GLY A 184 -7.60 14.32 0.04
C GLY A 184 -8.66 15.21 -0.63
N LYS A 185 -9.77 14.61 -1.09
CA LYS A 185 -10.91 15.37 -1.64
C LYS A 185 -11.60 16.25 -0.60
N ILE A 186 -11.66 15.79 0.65
CA ILE A 186 -12.28 16.55 1.75
C ILE A 186 -11.39 17.75 2.15
N ARG A 187 -10.08 17.56 2.14
CA ARG A 187 -9.11 18.58 2.60
C ARG A 187 -8.72 19.61 1.54
N HIS A 188 -8.96 19.31 0.28
CA HIS A 188 -8.68 20.23 -0.83
C HIS A 188 -9.95 20.90 -1.31
N SER A 189 -10.00 22.23 -1.21
CA SER A 189 -11.14 23.04 -1.64
C SER A 189 -11.19 23.32 -3.14
N GLY A 190 -10.15 22.93 -3.87
CA GLY A 190 -10.02 23.13 -5.32
C GLY A 190 -10.45 21.91 -6.15
N SER A 191 -9.83 21.77 -7.32
CA SER A 191 -10.12 20.67 -8.24
C SER A 191 -9.80 19.30 -7.66
N ILE A 192 -10.77 18.39 -7.68
CA ILE A 192 -10.59 16.98 -7.27
C ILE A 192 -9.52 16.30 -8.13
N LYS A 193 -9.45 16.64 -9.42
CA LYS A 193 -8.43 16.09 -10.34
C LYS A 193 -7.03 16.49 -9.89
N PHE A 194 -6.85 17.76 -9.48
CA PHE A 194 -5.58 18.25 -8.95
C PHE A 194 -5.22 17.53 -7.64
N ALA A 195 -6.16 17.39 -6.70
CA ALA A 195 -5.91 16.73 -5.43
C ALA A 195 -5.45 15.27 -5.62
N VAL A 196 -6.13 14.52 -6.49
CA VAL A 196 -5.78 13.13 -6.79
C VAL A 196 -4.40 13.05 -7.46
N ALA A 197 -4.16 13.88 -8.48
CA ALA A 197 -2.87 13.91 -9.19
C ALA A 197 -1.71 14.26 -8.25
N PHE A 198 -1.87 15.28 -7.40
CA PHE A 198 -0.85 15.71 -6.45
C PHE A 198 -0.52 14.62 -5.41
N LEU A 199 -1.54 14.01 -4.80
CA LEU A 199 -1.36 12.91 -3.86
C LEU A 199 -0.67 11.70 -4.52
N THR A 200 -1.10 11.33 -5.73
CA THR A 200 -0.48 10.21 -6.45
C THR A 200 0.97 10.52 -6.80
N THR A 201 1.28 11.76 -7.18
CA THR A 201 2.67 12.18 -7.47
C THR A 201 3.55 12.09 -6.23
N THR A 202 3.10 12.62 -5.09
CA THR A 202 3.88 12.56 -3.84
C THR A 202 4.12 11.12 -3.38
N PHE A 203 3.12 10.26 -3.50
CA PHE A 203 3.23 8.83 -3.25
C PHE A 203 4.24 8.15 -4.19
N SER A 204 4.19 8.45 -5.50
CA SER A 204 5.11 7.87 -6.48
C SER A 204 6.56 8.30 -6.25
N ILE A 205 6.79 9.54 -5.82
CA ILE A 205 8.13 9.99 -5.43
C ILE A 205 8.66 9.14 -4.27
N GLY A 206 7.81 8.88 -3.25
CA GLY A 206 8.16 7.98 -2.16
C GLY A 206 8.54 6.58 -2.64
N GLN A 207 7.76 6.03 -3.59
CA GLN A 207 8.04 4.71 -4.18
C GLN A 207 9.36 4.62 -4.94
N ILE A 208 9.81 5.71 -5.55
CA ILE A 208 11.10 5.74 -6.26
C ILE A 208 12.25 5.85 -5.27
N VAL A 209 12.12 6.74 -4.29
CA VAL A 209 13.19 7.05 -3.34
C VAL A 209 13.40 5.92 -2.33
N GLY A 210 12.30 5.25 -1.92
CA GLY A 210 12.34 4.18 -0.91
C GLY A 210 13.30 3.03 -1.25
N PRO A 211 13.10 2.31 -2.37
CA PRO A 211 13.98 1.20 -2.76
C PRO A 211 15.42 1.65 -3.01
N TYR A 212 15.60 2.85 -3.55
CA TYR A 212 16.94 3.39 -3.79
C TYR A 212 17.73 3.57 -2.48
N ILE A 213 17.15 4.26 -1.50
CA ILE A 213 17.81 4.47 -0.21
C ILE A 213 18.02 3.15 0.54
N SER A 214 17.00 2.29 0.58
CA SER A 214 17.10 1.01 1.28
C SER A 214 18.09 0.05 0.59
N GLY A 215 18.22 0.09 -0.74
CA GLY A 215 19.25 -0.64 -1.46
C GLY A 215 20.66 -0.21 -1.05
N LEU A 216 20.93 1.10 -0.99
CA LEU A 216 22.20 1.62 -0.50
C LEU A 216 22.47 1.22 0.96
N MET A 217 21.44 1.17 1.81
CA MET A 217 21.59 0.70 3.19
C MET A 217 21.94 -0.79 3.25
N ILE A 218 21.30 -1.61 2.43
CA ILE A 218 21.58 -3.05 2.36
C ILE A 218 23.02 -3.28 1.90
N ASP A 219 23.46 -2.56 0.88
CA ASP A 219 24.85 -2.64 0.37
C ASP A 219 25.87 -2.21 1.43
N PHE A 220 25.54 -1.20 2.26
CA PHE A 220 26.43 -0.68 3.28
C PHE A 220 26.48 -1.54 4.54
N PHE A 221 25.34 -2.03 5.03
CA PHE A 221 25.24 -2.80 6.28
C PHE A 221 25.34 -4.32 6.05
N GLY A 222 25.12 -4.80 4.83
CA GLY A 222 25.15 -6.21 4.48
C GLY A 222 23.93 -7.01 4.93
N ASP A 223 22.85 -6.34 5.41
CA ASP A 223 21.63 -6.98 5.91
C ASP A 223 20.36 -6.23 5.49
N TYR A 224 19.23 -6.93 5.57
CA TYR A 224 17.90 -6.39 5.27
C TYR A 224 17.19 -5.77 6.48
N GLN A 225 17.69 -6.00 7.70
CA GLN A 225 16.99 -5.58 8.93
C GLN A 225 16.89 -4.06 9.02
N ASN A 226 17.96 -3.35 8.67
CA ASN A 226 17.97 -1.89 8.66
C ASN A 226 16.99 -1.30 7.63
N ALA A 227 16.82 -1.96 6.47
CA ALA A 227 15.81 -1.57 5.49
C ALA A 227 14.39 -1.79 6.01
N MET A 228 14.13 -2.88 6.74
CA MET A 228 12.84 -3.13 7.40
C MET A 228 12.56 -2.10 8.50
N LEU A 229 13.57 -1.75 9.30
CA LEU A 229 13.45 -0.68 10.32
C LEU A 229 13.07 0.65 9.67
N LEU A 230 13.75 1.05 8.59
CA LEU A 230 13.46 2.26 7.83
C LEU A 230 12.04 2.26 7.28
N SER A 231 11.59 1.12 6.72
CA SER A 231 10.24 0.92 6.23
C SER A 231 9.20 1.13 7.33
N GLY A 232 9.36 0.43 8.45
CA GLY A 232 8.45 0.52 9.59
C GLY A 232 8.38 1.92 10.20
N CYS A 233 9.52 2.58 10.39
CA CYS A 233 9.59 3.96 10.88
C CYS A 233 8.91 4.95 9.92
N SER A 234 9.10 4.77 8.61
CA SER A 234 8.45 5.62 7.60
C SER A 234 6.93 5.48 7.64
N LEU A 235 6.41 4.25 7.76
CA LEU A 235 4.97 3.99 7.90
C LEU A 235 4.40 4.54 9.22
N PHE A 236 5.18 4.50 10.29
CA PHE A 236 4.81 5.13 11.56
C PHE A 236 4.67 6.65 11.41
N MET A 237 5.64 7.29 10.76
CA MET A 237 5.59 8.73 10.44
C MET A 237 4.41 9.06 9.53
N ALA A 238 4.10 8.22 8.54
CA ALA A 238 2.90 8.37 7.72
C ALA A 238 1.63 8.40 8.59
N GLY A 239 1.50 7.48 9.54
CA GLY A 239 0.39 7.46 10.49
C GLY A 239 0.26 8.74 11.31
N ILE A 240 1.38 9.23 11.85
CA ILE A 240 1.42 10.50 12.59
C ILE A 240 0.96 11.67 11.73
N CYS A 241 1.47 11.81 10.52
CA CYS A 241 1.08 12.88 9.59
C CYS A 241 -0.42 12.81 9.22
N MET A 242 -1.00 11.62 9.17
CA MET A 242 -2.42 11.42 8.85
C MET A 242 -3.36 11.73 10.02
N ILE A 243 -2.96 11.48 11.27
CA ILE A 243 -3.73 11.86 12.47
C ILE A 243 -3.70 13.36 12.68
N ASN A 244 -2.51 13.95 12.60
CA ASN A 244 -2.16 15.16 13.34
C ASN A 244 -2.41 16.47 12.58
N TYR A 245 -3.05 16.43 11.39
CA TYR A 245 -3.20 17.68 10.65
C TYR A 245 -3.95 18.78 11.42
N LYS A 246 -4.92 18.43 12.27
CA LYS A 246 -5.64 19.39 13.12
C LYS A 246 -4.86 19.79 14.37
N LEU A 247 -4.11 18.86 14.96
CA LEU A 247 -3.33 19.11 16.18
C LEU A 247 -2.04 19.89 15.90
N LEU A 248 -1.36 19.62 14.78
CA LEU A 248 -0.13 20.31 14.39
C LEU A 248 -0.40 21.75 13.89
N PHE A 249 -1.57 22.01 13.32
CA PHE A 249 -1.83 23.26 12.60
C PHE A 249 -3.06 24.04 13.10
N SER A 250 -3.73 23.59 14.16
CA SER A 250 -4.83 24.35 14.77
C SER A 250 -4.35 25.48 15.71
N ARG A 251 -3.04 25.60 15.92
CA ARG A 251 -2.44 26.63 16.79
C ARG A 251 -1.59 27.67 16.02
N LEU A 252 -1.61 27.61 14.68
CA LEU A 252 -1.08 28.63 13.79
C LEU A 252 -2.23 29.30 13.01
#